data_e31f0907ce4f2a47e2d82d0ab17ba42a
#
_entry.id   e31f0907ce4f2a47e2d82d0ab17ba42a
#
_cell.length_a   1.000
_cell.length_b   1.000
_cell.length_c   1.000
_cell.angle_alpha   90.00
_cell.angle_beta   90.00
_cell.angle_gamma   90.00
#
_symmetry.space_group_name_H-M   'P 1'
#
loop_
_entity.id
_entity.type
_entity.pdbx_description
1 polymer ?
#
loop_
_entity_poly.entity_id
_entity_poly.type
_entity_poly.pdbx_seq_one_letter_code
_entity_poly.pdbx_strand_id
1 'polypeptide(L)'
;MADPCFRPAEGRDSAALSRLIGQLGYDAGEAEVSERLAAMAADGFTVLVAELDGAVVGCLSTSVMRVLHRPAPVGRISMMVVDEALRGHGIGAALVRAAEEALAARGCGLVEVTSNQRRTDAHRFYEKLGSERTSVRLAQAL
;
A
#
# COMPACT_ATOMS: atom_id res chain seq x y z
N MET A 1 -21.43 5.49 8.65
CA MET A 1 -19.98 5.68 8.84
C MET A 1 -19.50 6.81 7.95
N ALA A 2 -18.68 7.72 8.47
CA ALA A 2 -18.14 8.81 7.66
C ALA A 2 -17.21 8.25 6.57
N ASP A 3 -17.00 9.03 5.50
CA ASP A 3 -16.06 8.66 4.45
C ASP A 3 -14.61 8.85 4.94
N PRO A 4 -13.71 7.92 4.61
CA PRO A 4 -12.31 8.08 4.96
C PRO A 4 -11.66 9.17 4.10
N CYS A 5 -10.67 9.84 4.70
CA CYS A 5 -9.79 10.77 4.01
C CYS A 5 -8.46 10.09 3.72
N PHE A 6 -7.94 10.26 2.52
CA PHE A 6 -6.66 9.68 2.11
C PHE A 6 -5.61 10.79 2.04
N ARG A 7 -4.48 10.58 2.66
CA ARG A 7 -3.39 11.53 2.69
C ARG A 7 -2.04 10.83 2.82
N PRO A 8 -0.93 11.50 2.50
CA PRO A 8 0.39 10.96 2.77
C PRO A 8 0.61 10.73 4.28
N ALA A 9 1.31 9.66 4.62
CA ALA A 9 1.68 9.37 5.99
C ALA A 9 2.69 10.39 6.50
N GLU A 10 2.59 10.70 7.78
CA GLU A 10 3.48 11.59 8.51
C GLU A 10 4.12 10.86 9.68
N GLY A 11 5.18 11.42 10.26
CA GLY A 11 5.85 10.84 11.42
C GLY A 11 4.91 10.58 12.60
N ARG A 12 3.92 11.43 12.79
CA ARG A 12 2.89 11.28 13.84
C ARG A 12 2.02 10.02 13.66
N ASP A 13 2.05 9.41 12.49
CA ASP A 13 1.27 8.20 12.20
C ASP A 13 2.01 6.92 12.57
N SER A 14 3.24 6.99 13.05
CA SER A 14 4.11 5.83 13.26
C SER A 14 3.53 4.80 14.21
N ALA A 15 2.86 5.22 15.29
CA ALA A 15 2.22 4.29 16.23
C ALA A 15 1.08 3.51 15.57
N ALA A 16 0.21 4.20 14.83
CA ALA A 16 -0.89 3.57 14.11
C ALA A 16 -0.38 2.63 13.03
N LEU A 17 0.65 3.04 12.28
CA LEU A 17 1.26 2.21 11.24
C LEU A 17 1.92 0.97 11.83
N SER A 18 2.61 1.09 12.97
CA SER A 18 3.19 -0.05 13.68
C SER A 18 2.11 -1.08 14.03
N ARG A 19 0.97 -0.63 14.53
CA ARG A 19 -0.17 -1.48 14.87
C ARG A 19 -0.73 -2.19 13.63
N LEU A 20 -0.92 -1.46 12.53
CA LEU A 20 -1.44 -2.03 11.29
C LEU A 20 -0.48 -3.05 10.67
N ILE A 21 0.81 -2.76 10.67
CA ILE A 21 1.85 -3.69 10.20
C ILE A 21 1.84 -4.96 11.03
N GLY A 22 1.60 -4.84 12.34
CA GLY A 22 1.43 -6.00 13.23
C GLY A 22 0.26 -6.89 12.82
N GLN A 23 -0.85 -6.30 12.39
CA GLN A 23 -2.00 -7.06 11.87
C GLN A 23 -1.67 -7.80 10.58
N LEU A 24 -0.72 -7.30 9.80
CA LEU A 24 -0.25 -7.96 8.58
C LEU A 24 0.71 -9.12 8.88
N GLY A 25 1.17 -9.25 10.12
CA GLY A 25 2.03 -10.34 10.56
C GLY A 25 3.50 -9.98 10.71
N TYR A 26 3.84 -8.71 10.64
CA TYR A 26 5.22 -8.24 10.80
C TYR A 26 5.37 -7.50 12.13
N ASP A 27 6.56 -7.59 12.70
CA ASP A 27 6.91 -6.90 13.93
C ASP A 27 7.78 -5.68 13.58
N ALA A 28 7.23 -4.50 13.75
CA ALA A 28 7.94 -3.24 13.51
C ALA A 28 7.50 -2.23 14.58
N GLY A 29 8.43 -1.82 15.41
CA GLY A 29 8.17 -0.84 16.47
C GLY A 29 7.94 0.56 15.90
N GLU A 30 7.36 1.44 16.72
CA GLU A 30 7.04 2.81 16.31
C GLU A 30 8.27 3.57 15.81
N ALA A 31 9.40 3.48 16.53
CA ALA A 31 10.64 4.15 16.15
C ALA A 31 11.19 3.61 14.81
N GLU A 32 11.12 2.30 14.61
CA GLU A 32 11.53 1.67 13.34
C GLU A 32 10.67 2.13 12.18
N VAL A 33 9.36 2.21 12.38
CA VAL A 33 8.43 2.69 11.36
C VAL A 33 8.72 4.14 11.00
N SER A 34 8.94 5.00 12.00
CA SER A 34 9.28 6.41 11.79
C SER A 34 10.55 6.56 10.95
N GLU A 35 11.57 5.79 11.26
CA GLU A 35 12.84 5.77 10.52
C GLU A 35 12.62 5.30 9.07
N ARG A 36 11.86 4.23 8.89
CA ARG A 36 11.56 3.70 7.56
C ARG A 36 10.75 4.66 6.70
N LEU A 37 9.77 5.35 7.31
CA LEU A 37 9.00 6.37 6.59
C LEU A 37 9.90 7.47 6.02
N ALA A 38 10.84 7.96 6.82
CA ALA A 38 11.78 8.99 6.39
C ALA A 38 12.68 8.49 5.26
N ALA A 39 13.21 7.27 5.38
CA ALA A 39 14.05 6.67 4.35
C ALA A 39 13.28 6.43 3.05
N MET A 40 12.06 5.93 3.14
CA MET A 40 11.19 5.69 1.97
C MET A 40 10.87 6.98 1.24
N ALA A 41 10.55 8.04 1.98
CA ALA A 41 10.28 9.35 1.37
C ALA A 41 11.51 9.88 0.61
N ALA A 42 12.71 9.72 1.18
CA ALA A 42 13.96 10.09 0.53
C ALA A 42 14.21 9.30 -0.76
N ASP A 43 13.78 8.05 -0.80
CA ASP A 43 13.93 7.16 -1.96
C ASP A 43 12.79 7.28 -2.98
N GLY A 44 11.88 8.22 -2.80
CA GLY A 44 10.78 8.47 -3.73
C GLY A 44 9.57 7.55 -3.59
N PHE A 45 9.49 6.79 -2.50
CA PHE A 45 8.30 6.01 -2.17
C PHE A 45 7.23 6.89 -1.53
N THR A 46 5.98 6.49 -1.68
CA THR A 46 4.86 7.16 -1.03
C THR A 46 4.08 6.17 -0.18
N VAL A 47 3.75 6.59 1.04
CA VAL A 47 2.84 5.85 1.91
C VAL A 47 1.58 6.67 2.07
N LEU A 48 0.44 6.10 1.70
CA LEU A 48 -0.88 6.71 1.90
C LEU A 48 -1.51 6.10 3.15
N VAL A 49 -2.19 6.93 3.92
CA VAL A 49 -3.01 6.48 5.04
C VAL A 49 -4.47 6.82 4.77
N ALA A 50 -5.34 5.95 5.26
CA ALA A 50 -6.78 6.20 5.33
C ALA A 50 -7.10 6.66 6.75
N GLU A 51 -7.65 7.85 6.87
CA GLU A 51 -8.04 8.44 8.14
C GLU A 51 -9.56 8.49 8.23
N LEU A 52 -10.10 7.97 9.31
CA LEU A 52 -11.53 7.93 9.57
C LEU A 52 -11.78 8.46 10.98
N ASP A 53 -12.55 9.54 11.07
CA ASP A 53 -12.86 10.19 12.36
C ASP A 53 -11.59 10.49 13.18
N GLY A 54 -10.54 10.96 12.54
CA GLY A 54 -9.29 11.34 13.19
C GLY A 54 -8.33 10.19 13.49
N ALA A 55 -8.68 8.95 13.15
CA ALA A 55 -7.84 7.78 13.39
C ALA A 55 -7.36 7.17 12.08
N VAL A 56 -6.11 6.74 12.03
CA VAL A 56 -5.55 6.01 10.88
C VAL A 56 -6.03 4.57 10.95
N VAL A 57 -6.78 4.16 9.93
CA VAL A 57 -7.43 2.85 9.87
C VAL A 57 -6.95 1.99 8.71
N GLY A 58 -6.07 2.49 7.90
CA GLY A 58 -5.47 1.74 6.80
C GLY A 58 -4.26 2.44 6.24
N CYS A 59 -3.42 1.70 5.54
CA CYS A 59 -2.28 2.26 4.83
C CYS A 59 -1.91 1.44 3.61
N LEU A 60 -1.20 2.08 2.69
CA LEU A 60 -0.75 1.47 1.46
C LEU A 60 0.54 2.16 1.03
N SER A 61 1.53 1.38 0.63
CA SER A 61 2.80 1.92 0.12
C SER A 61 2.92 1.73 -1.38
N THR A 62 3.43 2.74 -2.07
CA THR A 62 3.66 2.71 -3.51
C THR A 62 5.07 3.15 -3.86
N SER A 63 5.51 2.70 -5.03
CA SER A 63 6.73 3.19 -5.69
C SER A 63 6.47 3.37 -7.17
N VAL A 64 7.29 4.20 -7.80
CA VAL A 64 7.29 4.39 -9.24
C VAL A 64 8.63 3.94 -9.79
N MET A 65 8.62 3.09 -10.80
CA MET A 65 9.82 2.47 -11.33
C MET A 65 9.87 2.65 -12.84
N ARG A 66 10.96 3.23 -13.34
CA ARG A 66 11.24 3.23 -14.78
C ARG A 66 11.87 1.90 -15.14
N VAL A 67 11.42 1.34 -16.25
CA VAL A 67 11.94 0.07 -16.77
C VAL A 67 12.35 0.26 -18.22
N LEU A 68 13.38 -0.46 -18.65
CA LEU A 68 13.94 -0.30 -20.00
C LEU A 68 12.97 -0.73 -21.11
N HIS A 69 12.12 -1.69 -20.83
CA HIS A 69 11.28 -2.35 -21.84
C HIS A 69 9.85 -1.79 -21.95
N ARG A 70 9.56 -0.67 -21.28
CA ARG A 70 8.25 -0.02 -21.34
C ARG A 70 8.39 1.48 -21.55
N PRO A 71 7.49 2.11 -22.34
CA PRO A 71 7.55 3.53 -22.60
C PRO A 71 7.14 4.39 -21.40
N ALA A 72 6.28 3.87 -20.52
CA ALA A 72 5.82 4.57 -19.33
C ALA A 72 6.33 3.89 -18.06
N PRO A 73 6.48 4.64 -16.95
CA PRO A 73 6.84 4.04 -15.68
C PRO A 73 5.79 3.06 -15.17
N VAL A 74 6.22 2.17 -14.30
CA VAL A 74 5.35 1.20 -13.62
C VAL A 74 5.16 1.64 -12.18
N GLY A 75 3.91 1.74 -11.73
CA GLY A 75 3.58 1.93 -10.33
C GLY A 75 3.46 0.58 -9.64
N ARG A 76 3.93 0.51 -8.41
CA ARG A 76 3.83 -0.72 -7.61
C ARG A 76 3.18 -0.43 -6.27
N ILE A 77 2.22 -1.26 -5.90
CA ILE A 77 1.68 -1.33 -4.55
C ILE A 77 2.45 -2.45 -3.85
N SER A 78 3.25 -2.08 -2.85
CA SER A 78 4.14 -3.04 -2.17
C SER A 78 3.57 -3.57 -0.86
N MET A 79 2.64 -2.86 -0.27
CA MET A 79 1.99 -3.27 0.97
C MET A 79 0.66 -2.55 1.10
N MET A 80 -0.35 -3.24 1.61
CA MET A 80 -1.63 -2.63 1.99
C MET A 80 -2.19 -3.38 3.19
N VAL A 81 -2.71 -2.64 4.15
CA VAL A 81 -3.45 -3.20 5.29
C VAL A 81 -4.57 -2.26 5.71
N VAL A 82 -5.72 -2.82 6.01
CA VAL A 82 -6.85 -2.14 6.62
C VAL A 82 -7.08 -2.74 8.00
N ASP A 83 -7.38 -1.89 8.98
CA ASP A 83 -7.66 -2.34 10.34
C ASP A 83 -8.68 -3.47 10.31
N GLU A 84 -8.35 -4.57 10.97
CA GLU A 84 -9.20 -5.77 10.98
C GLU A 84 -10.62 -5.52 11.49
N ALA A 85 -10.78 -4.54 12.38
CA ALA A 85 -12.09 -4.15 12.90
C ALA A 85 -12.98 -3.46 11.85
N LEU A 86 -12.39 -2.99 10.74
CA LEU A 86 -13.08 -2.22 9.70
C LEU A 86 -13.05 -2.88 8.32
N ARG A 87 -12.64 -4.13 8.24
CA ARG A 87 -12.66 -4.88 6.97
C ARG A 87 -14.11 -5.09 6.51
N GLY A 88 -14.29 -5.12 5.19
CA GLY A 88 -15.61 -5.29 4.60
C GLY A 88 -16.42 -4.00 4.45
N HIS A 89 -15.84 -2.84 4.74
CA HIS A 89 -16.49 -1.53 4.61
C HIS A 89 -16.03 -0.73 3.38
N GLY A 90 -15.27 -1.34 2.46
CA GLY A 90 -14.84 -0.70 1.24
C GLY A 90 -13.62 0.22 1.37
N ILE A 91 -13.00 0.31 2.54
CA ILE A 91 -11.83 1.18 2.78
C ILE A 91 -10.64 0.74 1.92
N GLY A 92 -10.40 -0.57 1.85
CA GLY A 92 -9.30 -1.12 1.05
C GLY A 92 -9.45 -0.79 -0.43
N ALA A 93 -10.65 -0.96 -0.98
CA ALA A 93 -10.93 -0.63 -2.39
C ALA A 93 -10.73 0.85 -2.65
N ALA A 94 -11.21 1.73 -1.77
CA ALA A 94 -11.04 3.16 -1.91
C ALA A 94 -9.56 3.57 -1.81
N LEU A 95 -8.80 2.94 -0.93
CA LEU A 95 -7.37 3.17 -0.77
C LEU A 95 -6.60 2.79 -2.04
N VAL A 96 -6.92 1.65 -2.65
CA VAL A 96 -6.31 1.22 -3.92
C VAL A 96 -6.64 2.22 -5.04
N ARG A 97 -7.88 2.67 -5.13
CA ARG A 97 -8.25 3.67 -6.14
C ARG A 97 -7.53 4.99 -5.95
N ALA A 98 -7.37 5.45 -4.72
CA ALA A 98 -6.58 6.65 -4.43
C ALA A 98 -5.12 6.48 -4.87
N ALA A 99 -4.53 5.32 -4.64
CA ALA A 99 -3.18 5.00 -5.09
C ALA A 99 -3.09 4.96 -6.61
N GLU A 100 -4.04 4.33 -7.28
CA GLU A 100 -4.09 4.28 -8.76
C GLU A 100 -4.16 5.67 -9.37
N GLU A 101 -5.00 6.54 -8.83
CA GLU A 101 -5.11 7.93 -9.29
C GLU A 101 -3.79 8.69 -9.10
N ALA A 102 -3.14 8.54 -7.96
CA ALA A 102 -1.86 9.18 -7.69
C ALA A 102 -0.76 8.68 -8.63
N LEU A 103 -0.72 7.38 -8.90
CA LEU A 103 0.25 6.78 -9.80
C LEU A 103 0.01 7.19 -11.25
N ALA A 104 -1.24 7.23 -11.69
CA ALA A 104 -1.61 7.71 -13.02
C ALA A 104 -1.20 9.17 -13.21
N ALA A 105 -1.41 10.01 -12.20
CA ALA A 105 -1.00 11.42 -12.23
C ALA A 105 0.52 11.58 -12.35
N ARG A 106 1.30 10.58 -11.92
CA ARG A 106 2.76 10.54 -12.06
C ARG A 106 3.22 9.92 -13.38
N GLY A 107 2.30 9.61 -14.29
CA GLY A 107 2.58 9.10 -15.62
C GLY A 107 2.72 7.59 -15.74
N CYS A 108 2.38 6.83 -14.69
CA CYS A 108 2.44 5.38 -14.74
C CYS A 108 1.44 4.82 -15.75
N GLY A 109 1.89 3.88 -16.58
CA GLY A 109 1.04 3.18 -17.56
C GLY A 109 0.49 1.86 -17.07
N LEU A 110 1.00 1.39 -15.92
CA LEU A 110 0.64 0.11 -15.33
C LEU A 110 0.79 0.21 -13.82
N VAL A 111 -0.10 -0.42 -13.10
CA VAL A 111 0.04 -0.60 -11.65
C VAL A 111 0.11 -2.09 -11.38
N GLU A 112 1.16 -2.53 -10.71
CA GLU A 112 1.28 -3.91 -10.29
C GLU A 112 1.22 -4.01 -8.76
N VAL A 113 0.72 -5.13 -8.29
CA VAL A 113 0.67 -5.46 -6.88
C VAL A 113 1.30 -6.84 -6.68
N THR A 114 2.12 -6.97 -5.64
CA THR A 114 2.69 -8.25 -5.23
C THR A 114 2.02 -8.71 -3.95
N SER A 115 1.60 -9.97 -3.93
CA SER A 115 1.00 -10.57 -2.75
C SER A 115 1.56 -11.97 -2.58
N ASN A 116 1.74 -12.38 -1.33
CA ASN A 116 2.23 -13.73 -1.05
C ASN A 116 1.28 -14.76 -1.67
N GLN A 117 1.84 -15.79 -2.27
CA GLN A 117 1.13 -16.87 -2.95
C GLN A 117 0.08 -17.54 -2.05
N ARG A 118 0.28 -17.54 -0.74
CA ARG A 118 -0.62 -18.13 0.25
C ARG A 118 -1.80 -17.23 0.62
N ARG A 119 -1.77 -15.96 0.25
CA ARG A 119 -2.83 -15.00 0.57
C ARG A 119 -3.90 -14.97 -0.52
N THR A 120 -4.66 -16.06 -0.64
CA THR A 120 -5.69 -16.21 -1.68
C THR A 120 -6.84 -15.22 -1.55
N ASP A 121 -7.15 -14.76 -0.33
CA ASP A 121 -8.14 -13.72 -0.07
C ASP A 121 -7.70 -12.37 -0.65
N ALA A 122 -6.42 -12.01 -0.51
CA ALA A 122 -5.86 -10.81 -1.11
C ALA A 122 -5.86 -10.90 -2.63
N HIS A 123 -5.53 -12.07 -3.20
CA HIS A 123 -5.57 -12.29 -4.65
C HIS A 123 -6.98 -12.06 -5.20
N ARG A 124 -8.01 -12.59 -4.56
CA ARG A 124 -9.41 -12.38 -4.96
C ARG A 124 -9.81 -10.92 -4.89
N PHE A 125 -9.36 -10.22 -3.83
CA PHE A 125 -9.61 -8.80 -3.67
C PHE A 125 -9.07 -7.99 -4.85
N TYR A 126 -7.80 -8.19 -5.22
CA TYR A 126 -7.18 -7.47 -6.33
C TYR A 126 -7.77 -7.86 -7.68
N GLU A 127 -8.06 -9.13 -7.91
CA GLU A 127 -8.70 -9.60 -9.13
C GLU A 127 -10.09 -8.99 -9.31
N LYS A 128 -10.86 -8.86 -8.23
CA LYS A 128 -12.17 -8.22 -8.25
C LYS A 128 -12.08 -6.73 -8.60
N LEU A 129 -10.98 -6.06 -8.27
CA LEU A 129 -10.73 -4.67 -8.64
C LEU A 129 -10.19 -4.51 -10.07
N GLY A 130 -9.98 -5.58 -10.82
CA GLY A 130 -9.53 -5.56 -12.20
C GLY A 130 -8.07 -5.98 -12.43
N SER A 131 -7.37 -6.40 -11.40
CA SER A 131 -6.01 -6.91 -11.55
C SER A 131 -6.01 -8.32 -12.13
N GLU A 132 -5.03 -8.62 -12.98
CA GLU A 132 -4.81 -9.93 -13.57
C GLU A 132 -3.52 -10.55 -13.06
N ARG A 133 -3.49 -11.88 -12.96
CA ARG A 133 -2.26 -12.58 -12.61
C ARG A 133 -1.38 -12.68 -13.85
N THR A 134 -0.21 -12.05 -13.80
CA THR A 134 0.68 -11.98 -14.97
C THR A 134 2.02 -12.65 -14.78
N SER A 135 2.50 -12.80 -13.54
CA SER A 135 3.87 -13.24 -13.27
C SER A 135 3.97 -14.02 -11.98
N VAL A 136 5.05 -14.78 -11.87
CA VAL A 136 5.47 -15.42 -10.62
C VAL A 136 6.62 -14.62 -10.05
N ARG A 137 6.58 -14.31 -8.75
CA ARG A 137 7.67 -13.65 -8.05
C ARG A 137 8.56 -14.70 -7.38
N LEU A 138 9.85 -14.62 -7.66
CA LEU A 138 10.86 -15.44 -7.02
C LEU A 138 11.70 -14.54 -6.12
N ALA A 139 11.96 -14.98 -4.90
CA ALA A 139 12.71 -14.19 -3.92
C ALA A 139 13.75 -15.10 -3.24
N GLN A 140 14.91 -14.53 -2.97
CA GLN A 140 16.00 -15.21 -2.25
C GLN A 140 16.53 -14.27 -1.18
N ALA A 141 16.65 -14.78 0.03
CA ALA A 141 17.27 -14.02 1.12
C ALA A 141 18.78 -13.85 0.86
N LEU A 142 19.30 -12.70 1.21
CA LEU A 142 20.72 -12.37 1.09
C LEU A 142 21.39 -12.34 2.45
#